data_8d1ec636bc66833316e518214d63702d
#
_entry.id   8d1ec636bc66833316e518214d63702d
#
_cell.length_a   1.000
_cell.length_b   1.000
_cell.length_c   1.000
_cell.angle_alpha   90.00
_cell.angle_beta   90.00
_cell.angle_gamma   90.00
#
_symmetry.space_group_name_H-M   'P 1'
#
loop_
_entity.id
_entity.type
_entity.pdbx_description
1 polymer ?
#
loop_
_entity_poly.entity_id
_entity_poly.type
_entity_poly.pdbx_seq_one_letter_code
_entity_poly.pdbx_strand_id
1 'polypeptide(L)'
;MTTATPLAGLTVLDFGQVYNGPYCGFLLAQAGARVIKVESPTGESLRGRSGTAKPGFPFRMFNSAKECITANIKHPDGRQLIKDLVPQVDVVLENFSPGTLADNGLGSDVLCELNPRLIYAAGTGYGGSGPYRDYLGMDITLQAMSGVMSVTGDADSPPTKAGAAFCDILGGAHLYAGIVSALYQREQTGKGAVIDISMQDCVFPTLATQLGTYFQLGHQPTRTGNRHSGMALAPYNVYQAKDGHVAMICFRGEHWLRLCDAMERPELKTDERFARTKDRARNMDEVDALVEAWTRTLTKAEIFAIAQSAGMICAPVQTLEDVVNDPQLLARGTLAWAEDKWGEQSLKFHTPIRFKGMQTPGVPDMPSLGAHSESVLLEFLGMDADEVARLR
;
A
#
# COMPACT_ATOMS: atom_id res chain seq x y z
N MET A 1 17.32 -15.06 24.11
CA MET A 1 16.15 -14.26 24.49
C MET A 1 15.44 -13.90 23.21
N THR A 2 14.27 -14.47 22.95
CA THR A 2 13.40 -14.01 21.85
C THR A 2 12.93 -12.61 22.25
N THR A 3 13.43 -11.59 21.56
CA THR A 3 12.93 -10.23 21.74
C THR A 3 11.47 -10.21 21.28
N ALA A 4 10.56 -9.74 22.15
CA ALA A 4 9.16 -9.59 21.80
C ALA A 4 9.02 -8.69 20.57
N THR A 5 8.05 -9.00 19.71
CA THR A 5 7.73 -8.15 18.56
C THR A 5 7.26 -6.76 19.03
N PRO A 6 7.44 -5.70 18.21
CA PRO A 6 7.20 -4.31 18.65
C PRO A 6 5.80 -4.03 19.21
N LEU A 7 4.77 -4.71 18.72
CA LEU A 7 3.38 -4.53 19.14
C LEU A 7 2.81 -5.76 19.87
N ALA A 8 3.70 -6.61 20.45
CA ALA A 8 3.26 -7.73 21.26
C ALA A 8 2.40 -7.28 22.46
N GLY A 9 1.31 -7.97 22.69
CA GLY A 9 0.35 -7.69 23.76
C GLY A 9 -0.73 -6.67 23.42
N LEU A 10 -0.70 -6.09 22.20
CA LEU A 10 -1.80 -5.23 21.72
C LEU A 10 -2.86 -6.04 20.99
N THR A 11 -4.13 -5.70 21.23
CA THR A 11 -5.29 -6.30 20.56
C THR A 11 -6.02 -5.27 19.71
N VAL A 12 -6.33 -5.63 18.48
CA VAL A 12 -6.98 -4.78 17.47
C VAL A 12 -8.28 -5.43 17.01
N LEU A 13 -9.40 -4.72 17.06
CA LEU A 13 -10.61 -5.06 16.32
C LEU A 13 -10.55 -4.39 14.94
N ASP A 14 -10.46 -5.20 13.90
CA ASP A 14 -10.30 -4.76 12.51
C ASP A 14 -11.60 -4.95 11.73
N PHE A 15 -12.31 -3.85 11.47
CA PHE A 15 -13.48 -3.78 10.59
C PHE A 15 -13.10 -3.46 9.14
N GLY A 16 -11.80 -3.42 8.83
CA GLY A 16 -11.28 -3.02 7.54
C GLY A 16 -11.80 -3.85 6.39
N GLN A 17 -12.08 -3.19 5.27
CA GLN A 17 -12.59 -3.79 4.04
C GLN A 17 -11.74 -3.41 2.84
N VAL A 18 -11.75 -4.23 1.81
CA VAL A 18 -11.06 -4.07 0.53
C VAL A 18 -9.53 -4.04 0.74
N TYR A 19 -8.86 -2.87 0.76
CA TYR A 19 -7.41 -2.77 0.86
C TYR A 19 -6.91 -1.83 1.96
N ASN A 20 -7.46 -0.63 2.10
CA ASN A 20 -6.97 0.41 3.00
C ASN A 20 -6.86 -0.08 4.47
N GLY A 21 -7.98 -0.37 5.12
CA GLY A 21 -8.04 -0.92 6.49
C GLY A 21 -7.31 -2.27 6.59
N PRO A 22 -7.59 -3.26 5.72
CA PRO A 22 -6.92 -4.54 5.75
C PRO A 22 -5.39 -4.47 5.65
N TYR A 23 -4.82 -3.55 4.88
CA TYR A 23 -3.37 -3.36 4.82
C TYR A 23 -2.80 -2.80 6.13
N CYS A 24 -3.48 -1.84 6.75
CA CYS A 24 -3.14 -1.36 8.09
C CYS A 24 -3.16 -2.50 9.11
N GLY A 25 -4.27 -3.26 9.17
CA GLY A 25 -4.41 -4.41 10.07
C GLY A 25 -3.33 -5.49 9.81
N PHE A 26 -2.97 -5.71 8.55
CA PHE A 26 -1.86 -6.59 8.19
C PHE A 26 -0.52 -6.09 8.76
N LEU A 27 -0.21 -4.82 8.63
CA LEU A 27 1.03 -4.24 9.18
C LEU A 27 1.08 -4.35 10.71
N LEU A 28 -0.05 -4.13 11.40
CA LEU A 28 -0.17 -4.31 12.85
C LEU A 28 0.07 -5.78 13.26
N ALA A 29 -0.55 -6.74 12.56
CA ALA A 29 -0.34 -8.16 12.81
C ALA A 29 1.12 -8.58 12.56
N GLN A 30 1.74 -8.10 11.50
CA GLN A 30 3.15 -8.38 11.18
C GLN A 30 4.14 -7.68 12.15
N ALA A 31 3.69 -6.66 12.87
CA ALA A 31 4.43 -6.05 13.98
C ALA A 31 4.19 -6.77 15.33
N GLY A 32 3.33 -7.81 15.35
CA GLY A 32 3.08 -8.67 16.50
C GLY A 32 1.84 -8.36 17.31
N ALA A 33 0.99 -7.43 16.86
CA ALA A 33 -0.33 -7.23 17.47
C ALA A 33 -1.25 -8.42 17.16
N ARG A 34 -2.14 -8.76 18.09
CA ARG A 34 -3.25 -9.66 17.85
C ARG A 34 -4.34 -8.90 17.10
N VAL A 35 -4.60 -9.26 15.86
CA VAL A 35 -5.62 -8.59 15.03
C VAL A 35 -6.81 -9.50 14.83
N ILE A 36 -7.98 -9.07 15.32
CA ILE A 36 -9.23 -9.77 15.22
C ILE A 36 -10.08 -9.07 14.15
N LYS A 37 -10.18 -9.71 12.99
CA LYS A 37 -11.01 -9.20 11.89
C LYS A 37 -12.46 -9.51 12.17
N VAL A 38 -13.28 -8.46 12.19
CA VAL A 38 -14.74 -8.55 12.36
C VAL A 38 -15.39 -8.49 11.00
N GLU A 39 -16.10 -9.55 10.62
CA GLU A 39 -16.83 -9.63 9.35
C GLU A 39 -18.32 -9.75 9.60
N SER A 40 -19.13 -9.37 8.60
CA SER A 40 -20.56 -9.71 8.62
C SER A 40 -20.75 -11.24 8.60
N PRO A 41 -21.92 -11.78 8.98
CA PRO A 41 -22.20 -13.22 8.87
C PRO A 41 -22.03 -13.80 7.45
N THR A 42 -22.13 -12.95 6.42
CA THR A 42 -21.90 -13.33 5.01
C THR A 42 -20.48 -13.10 4.54
N GLY A 43 -19.61 -12.59 5.40
CA GLY A 43 -18.23 -12.22 5.09
C GLY A 43 -18.09 -10.87 4.40
N GLU A 44 -16.84 -10.47 4.18
CA GLU A 44 -16.48 -9.29 3.40
C GLU A 44 -16.60 -9.58 1.90
N SER A 45 -16.87 -8.54 1.11
CA SER A 45 -17.07 -8.65 -0.34
C SER A 45 -15.91 -9.30 -1.10
N LEU A 46 -14.65 -9.08 -0.68
CA LEU A 46 -13.48 -9.69 -1.32
C LEU A 46 -13.25 -11.14 -0.90
N ARG A 47 -13.78 -11.59 0.24
CA ARG A 47 -13.70 -13.00 0.66
C ARG A 47 -14.43 -13.89 -0.33
N GLY A 48 -15.62 -13.49 -0.80
CA GLY A 48 -16.48 -14.28 -1.67
C GLY A 48 -16.33 -14.01 -3.17
N ARG A 49 -15.56 -13.01 -3.58
CA ARG A 49 -15.46 -12.60 -5.00
C ARG A 49 -14.90 -13.65 -5.95
N SER A 50 -14.14 -14.60 -5.44
CA SER A 50 -13.57 -15.65 -6.28
C SER A 50 -14.59 -16.68 -6.78
N GLY A 51 -15.81 -16.71 -6.20
CA GLY A 51 -16.81 -17.72 -6.50
C GLY A 51 -16.40 -19.15 -6.09
N THR A 52 -15.34 -19.30 -5.33
CA THR A 52 -14.78 -20.57 -4.84
C THR A 52 -14.72 -20.57 -3.31
N ALA A 53 -14.58 -21.75 -2.71
CA ALA A 53 -14.39 -21.89 -1.26
C ALA A 53 -13.06 -21.27 -0.78
N LYS A 54 -12.09 -21.07 -1.70
CA LYS A 54 -10.81 -20.43 -1.43
C LYS A 54 -10.95 -18.93 -1.71
N PRO A 55 -10.74 -18.06 -0.70
CA PRO A 55 -10.76 -16.61 -0.90
C PRO A 55 -9.72 -16.15 -1.92
N GLY A 56 -10.03 -15.11 -2.69
CA GLY A 56 -9.13 -14.54 -3.70
C GLY A 56 -7.80 -14.08 -3.11
N PHE A 57 -6.74 -14.06 -3.93
CA PHE A 57 -5.38 -13.71 -3.50
C PHE A 57 -5.31 -12.35 -2.79
N PRO A 58 -5.96 -11.26 -3.28
CA PRO A 58 -5.89 -9.95 -2.60
C PRO A 58 -6.44 -9.99 -1.17
N PHE A 59 -7.54 -10.72 -0.95
CA PHE A 59 -8.10 -10.89 0.39
C PHE A 59 -7.14 -11.66 1.31
N ARG A 60 -6.58 -12.78 0.83
CA ARG A 60 -5.62 -13.60 1.59
C ARG A 60 -4.35 -12.82 1.91
N MET A 61 -3.85 -12.03 0.97
CA MET A 61 -2.63 -11.24 1.12
C MET A 61 -2.65 -10.32 2.35
N PHE A 62 -3.80 -9.69 2.63
CA PHE A 62 -3.90 -8.72 3.72
C PHE A 62 -4.62 -9.24 4.98
N ASN A 63 -5.18 -10.44 4.95
CA ASN A 63 -5.97 -10.94 6.08
C ASN A 63 -5.50 -12.29 6.65
N SER A 64 -4.55 -12.98 6.02
CA SER A 64 -4.10 -14.31 6.49
C SER A 64 -3.49 -14.30 7.90
N ALA A 65 -2.89 -13.20 8.33
CA ALA A 65 -2.27 -13.08 9.65
C ALA A 65 -3.25 -12.63 10.76
N LYS A 66 -4.57 -12.66 10.50
CA LYS A 66 -5.61 -12.20 11.43
C LYS A 66 -6.48 -13.36 11.92
N GLU A 67 -6.98 -13.25 13.14
CA GLU A 67 -8.12 -14.03 13.60
C GLU A 67 -9.39 -13.51 12.94
N CYS A 68 -10.41 -14.36 12.74
CA CYS A 68 -11.67 -13.95 12.10
C CYS A 68 -12.87 -14.32 12.98
N ILE A 69 -13.66 -13.30 13.31
CA ILE A 69 -14.96 -13.46 13.97
C ILE A 69 -16.07 -12.90 13.09
N THR A 70 -17.31 -13.29 13.37
CA THR A 70 -18.49 -12.71 12.70
C THR A 70 -19.33 -11.93 13.69
N ALA A 71 -19.80 -10.75 13.28
CA ALA A 71 -20.76 -9.94 14.02
C ALA A 71 -21.68 -9.18 13.06
N ASN A 72 -23.00 -9.28 13.26
CA ASN A 72 -23.95 -8.48 12.50
C ASN A 72 -24.17 -7.12 13.19
N ILE A 73 -23.37 -6.13 12.85
CA ILE A 73 -23.46 -4.78 13.43
C ILE A 73 -24.79 -4.07 13.13
N LYS A 74 -25.61 -4.57 12.20
CA LYS A 74 -26.97 -4.06 11.95
C LYS A 74 -27.98 -4.60 12.95
N HIS A 75 -27.67 -5.71 13.64
CA HIS A 75 -28.51 -6.29 14.68
C HIS A 75 -28.10 -5.74 16.06
N PRO A 76 -29.04 -5.50 16.99
CA PRO A 76 -28.72 -5.02 18.33
C PRO A 76 -27.69 -5.89 19.07
N ASP A 77 -27.85 -7.22 19.02
CA ASP A 77 -26.93 -8.15 19.71
C ASP A 77 -25.52 -8.10 19.15
N GLY A 78 -25.38 -7.96 17.82
CA GLY A 78 -24.05 -7.80 17.20
C GLY A 78 -23.38 -6.48 17.58
N ARG A 79 -24.15 -5.40 17.75
CA ARG A 79 -23.63 -4.12 18.27
C ARG A 79 -23.21 -4.24 19.73
N GLN A 80 -24.04 -4.91 20.55
CA GLN A 80 -23.72 -5.13 21.94
C GLN A 80 -22.47 -5.97 22.09
N LEU A 81 -22.32 -7.04 21.31
CA LEU A 81 -21.12 -7.87 21.28
C LEU A 81 -19.83 -7.04 21.04
N ILE A 82 -19.87 -6.11 20.09
CA ILE A 82 -18.71 -5.23 19.83
C ILE A 82 -18.45 -4.32 21.03
N LYS A 83 -19.51 -3.73 21.64
CA LYS A 83 -19.35 -2.88 22.82
C LYS A 83 -18.77 -3.65 24.01
N ASP A 84 -19.12 -4.90 24.17
CA ASP A 84 -18.61 -5.76 25.27
C ASP A 84 -17.13 -6.14 25.05
N LEU A 85 -16.66 -6.23 23.81
CA LEU A 85 -15.25 -6.47 23.47
C LEU A 85 -14.37 -5.23 23.64
N VAL A 86 -14.89 -4.02 23.40
CA VAL A 86 -14.11 -2.77 23.35
C VAL A 86 -13.35 -2.46 24.63
N PRO A 87 -13.84 -2.72 25.85
CA PRO A 87 -13.05 -2.49 27.09
C PRO A 87 -11.74 -3.29 27.19
N GLN A 88 -11.61 -4.36 26.41
CA GLN A 88 -10.47 -5.29 26.45
C GLN A 88 -9.54 -5.17 25.23
N VAL A 89 -9.78 -4.22 24.32
CA VAL A 89 -8.96 -4.03 23.13
C VAL A 89 -8.29 -2.66 23.12
N ASP A 90 -7.19 -2.57 22.40
CA ASP A 90 -6.36 -1.36 22.31
C ASP A 90 -6.74 -0.46 21.16
N VAL A 91 -7.17 -1.06 20.04
CA VAL A 91 -7.42 -0.35 18.79
C VAL A 91 -8.72 -0.86 18.16
N VAL A 92 -9.54 0.05 17.68
CA VAL A 92 -10.60 -0.19 16.70
C VAL A 92 -10.16 0.44 15.38
N LEU A 93 -10.09 -0.36 14.34
CA LEU A 93 -9.69 0.04 12.98
C LEU A 93 -10.87 -0.14 12.02
N GLU A 94 -11.21 0.92 11.27
CA GLU A 94 -12.29 0.86 10.29
C GLU A 94 -11.98 1.68 9.03
N ASN A 95 -12.64 1.33 7.92
CA ASN A 95 -12.63 2.12 6.69
C ASN A 95 -13.95 2.01 5.92
N PHE A 96 -15.04 1.97 6.65
CA PHE A 96 -16.39 2.06 6.06
C PHE A 96 -16.64 3.43 5.44
N SER A 97 -17.74 3.54 4.71
CA SER A 97 -18.27 4.84 4.33
C SER A 97 -18.51 5.69 5.57
N PRO A 98 -18.25 7.00 5.51
CA PRO A 98 -18.42 7.90 6.66
C PRO A 98 -19.79 7.71 7.34
N GLY A 99 -19.79 7.71 8.67
CA GLY A 99 -20.99 7.55 9.47
C GLY A 99 -21.46 6.10 9.69
N THR A 100 -21.00 5.12 8.92
CA THR A 100 -21.52 3.74 9.00
C THR A 100 -21.45 3.14 10.41
N LEU A 101 -20.34 3.24 11.12
CA LEU A 101 -20.25 2.74 12.50
C LEU A 101 -21.01 3.64 13.47
N ALA A 102 -20.98 4.95 13.31
CA ALA A 102 -21.70 5.89 14.16
C ALA A 102 -23.23 5.67 14.08
N ASP A 103 -23.78 5.50 12.89
CA ASP A 103 -25.20 5.21 12.66
C ASP A 103 -25.65 3.90 13.31
N ASN A 104 -24.71 2.98 13.52
CA ASN A 104 -24.93 1.74 14.24
C ASN A 104 -24.58 1.84 15.74
N GLY A 105 -24.30 3.05 16.27
CA GLY A 105 -23.96 3.26 17.67
C GLY A 105 -22.62 2.66 18.08
N LEU A 106 -21.69 2.56 17.12
CA LEU A 106 -20.32 2.08 17.27
C LEU A 106 -19.29 3.16 16.84
N GLY A 107 -19.70 4.43 16.84
CA GLY A 107 -18.81 5.56 16.55
C GLY A 107 -17.78 5.78 17.64
N SER A 108 -16.79 6.60 17.32
CA SER A 108 -15.68 6.93 18.23
C SER A 108 -16.15 7.56 19.55
N ASP A 109 -17.22 8.34 19.53
CA ASP A 109 -17.84 8.93 20.70
C ASP A 109 -18.29 7.87 21.70
N VAL A 110 -19.01 6.85 21.24
CA VAL A 110 -19.51 5.75 22.08
C VAL A 110 -18.38 4.83 22.53
N LEU A 111 -17.50 4.42 21.59
CA LEU A 111 -16.49 3.40 21.91
C LEU A 111 -15.36 3.94 22.77
N CYS A 112 -14.97 5.21 22.62
CA CYS A 112 -13.98 5.85 23.50
C CYS A 112 -14.52 6.18 24.91
N GLU A 113 -15.85 6.32 25.06
CA GLU A 113 -16.47 6.41 26.38
C GLU A 113 -16.39 5.07 27.13
N LEU A 114 -16.60 3.94 26.42
CA LEU A 114 -16.46 2.59 27.00
C LEU A 114 -15.02 2.24 27.35
N ASN A 115 -14.06 2.75 26.57
CA ASN A 115 -12.62 2.55 26.82
C ASN A 115 -11.84 3.86 26.59
N PRO A 116 -11.57 4.64 27.64
CA PRO A 116 -10.82 5.91 27.52
C PRO A 116 -9.37 5.75 27.01
N ARG A 117 -8.84 4.54 26.95
CA ARG A 117 -7.51 4.22 26.41
C ARG A 117 -7.58 3.74 24.94
N LEU A 118 -8.79 3.62 24.38
CA LEU A 118 -8.99 3.13 23.02
C LEU A 118 -8.37 4.07 21.99
N ILE A 119 -7.69 3.50 21.01
CA ILE A 119 -7.33 4.19 19.77
C ILE A 119 -8.36 3.82 18.71
N TYR A 120 -9.20 4.78 18.35
CA TYR A 120 -10.16 4.63 17.26
C TYR A 120 -9.57 5.18 15.97
N ALA A 121 -9.35 4.35 14.95
CA ALA A 121 -8.69 4.72 13.71
C ALA A 121 -9.62 4.51 12.51
N ALA A 122 -9.99 5.60 11.86
CA ALA A 122 -10.85 5.61 10.68
C ALA A 122 -10.07 6.05 9.43
N GLY A 123 -10.18 5.30 8.34
CA GLY A 123 -9.58 5.61 7.05
C GLY A 123 -10.63 5.73 5.96
N THR A 124 -10.91 6.95 5.50
CA THR A 124 -11.94 7.19 4.48
C THR A 124 -11.35 7.82 3.23
N GLY A 125 -12.16 7.98 2.19
CA GLY A 125 -11.72 8.64 0.95
C GLY A 125 -11.24 10.06 1.16
N TYR A 126 -12.03 10.86 1.92
CA TYR A 126 -11.84 12.30 2.04
C TYR A 126 -11.67 12.79 3.48
N GLY A 127 -11.61 11.89 4.46
CA GLY A 127 -11.55 12.25 5.89
C GLY A 127 -12.92 12.54 6.49
N GLY A 128 -12.96 12.65 7.82
CA GLY A 128 -14.18 12.91 8.61
C GLY A 128 -14.61 14.37 8.68
N SER A 129 -13.93 15.28 7.95
CA SER A 129 -14.21 16.72 7.94
C SER A 129 -14.12 17.31 6.52
N GLY A 130 -14.50 18.58 6.38
CA GLY A 130 -14.47 19.28 5.10
C GLY A 130 -15.67 19.01 4.19
N PRO A 131 -15.70 19.65 2.99
CA PRO A 131 -16.86 19.63 2.10
C PRO A 131 -17.16 18.27 1.47
N TYR A 132 -16.20 17.35 1.44
CA TYR A 132 -16.32 16.04 0.82
C TYR A 132 -16.44 14.88 1.82
N ARG A 133 -16.55 15.17 3.13
CA ARG A 133 -16.56 14.17 4.19
C ARG A 133 -17.57 13.03 3.98
N ASP A 134 -18.71 13.33 3.37
CA ASP A 134 -19.80 12.38 3.15
C ASP A 134 -19.76 11.73 1.75
N TYR A 135 -18.70 12.02 0.94
CA TYR A 135 -18.58 11.47 -0.39
C TYR A 135 -17.99 10.06 -0.37
N LEU A 136 -18.51 9.23 -1.26
CA LEU A 136 -17.97 7.89 -1.46
C LEU A 136 -16.65 7.97 -2.23
N GLY A 137 -15.63 7.27 -1.74
CA GLY A 137 -14.31 7.20 -2.35
C GLY A 137 -13.85 5.78 -2.58
N MET A 138 -13.27 5.54 -3.75
CA MET A 138 -12.54 4.32 -4.10
C MET A 138 -11.23 4.73 -4.74
N ASP A 139 -10.22 3.86 -4.78
CA ASP A 139 -8.89 4.18 -5.30
C ASP A 139 -8.93 5.01 -6.60
N ILE A 140 -9.69 4.56 -7.61
CA ILE A 140 -9.77 5.26 -8.91
C ILE A 140 -10.35 6.68 -8.78
N THR A 141 -11.37 6.88 -7.94
CA THR A 141 -11.96 8.21 -7.75
C THR A 141 -11.03 9.13 -6.97
N LEU A 142 -10.25 8.56 -6.05
CA LEU A 142 -9.23 9.29 -5.30
C LEU A 142 -8.04 9.67 -6.19
N GLN A 143 -7.60 8.80 -7.10
CA GLN A 143 -6.60 9.15 -8.12
C GLN A 143 -7.07 10.34 -8.99
N ALA A 144 -8.36 10.39 -9.33
CA ALA A 144 -8.92 11.49 -10.10
C ALA A 144 -8.98 12.80 -9.27
N MET A 145 -9.56 12.75 -8.07
CA MET A 145 -9.76 13.91 -7.21
C MET A 145 -8.48 14.48 -6.62
N SER A 146 -7.46 13.65 -6.41
CA SER A 146 -6.15 14.11 -5.95
C SER A 146 -5.30 14.77 -7.04
N GLY A 147 -5.73 14.71 -8.31
CA GLY A 147 -4.99 15.30 -9.42
C GLY A 147 -3.94 14.38 -10.06
N VAL A 148 -3.68 13.19 -9.53
CA VAL A 148 -2.67 12.25 -10.08
C VAL A 148 -2.97 11.90 -11.53
N MET A 149 -4.25 11.63 -11.86
CA MET A 149 -4.61 11.32 -13.25
C MET A 149 -4.36 12.49 -14.22
N SER A 150 -4.44 13.72 -13.74
CA SER A 150 -4.22 14.91 -14.58
C SER A 150 -2.76 15.07 -15.02
N VAL A 151 -1.83 14.40 -14.35
CA VAL A 151 -0.39 14.45 -14.61
C VAL A 151 0.19 13.11 -15.08
N THR A 152 -0.67 12.09 -15.25
CA THR A 152 -0.27 10.73 -15.67
C THR A 152 -0.70 10.46 -17.11
N GLY A 153 0.22 9.88 -17.89
CA GLY A 153 0.02 9.52 -19.30
C GLY A 153 0.66 10.50 -20.29
N ASP A 154 0.46 10.24 -21.59
CA ASP A 154 1.00 11.07 -22.66
C ASP A 154 0.15 12.32 -22.87
N ALA A 155 0.77 13.38 -23.43
CA ALA A 155 0.16 14.67 -23.64
C ALA A 155 -1.20 14.59 -24.40
N ASP A 156 -1.23 13.80 -25.44
CA ASP A 156 -2.37 13.70 -26.38
C ASP A 156 -3.33 12.55 -26.03
N SER A 157 -3.07 11.80 -24.93
CA SER A 157 -3.95 10.74 -24.44
C SER A 157 -4.98 11.29 -23.43
N PRO A 158 -6.10 10.61 -23.16
CA PRO A 158 -6.93 10.88 -22.00
C PRO A 158 -6.12 10.74 -20.69
N PRO A 159 -6.54 11.41 -19.58
CA PRO A 159 -5.94 11.17 -18.26
C PRO A 159 -5.95 9.66 -17.92
N THR A 160 -4.84 9.16 -17.42
CA THR A 160 -4.63 7.73 -17.17
C THR A 160 -4.45 7.46 -15.69
N LYS A 161 -5.16 6.44 -15.16
CA LYS A 161 -4.94 5.98 -13.80
C LYS A 161 -3.69 5.10 -13.71
N ALA A 162 -3.02 5.09 -12.56
CA ALA A 162 -2.05 4.03 -12.25
C ALA A 162 -2.76 2.67 -12.16
N GLY A 163 -2.10 1.60 -12.59
CA GLY A 163 -2.66 0.24 -12.53
C GLY A 163 -2.84 -0.28 -11.11
N ALA A 164 -1.96 0.12 -10.18
CA ALA A 164 -1.98 -0.30 -8.79
C ALA A 164 -2.92 0.56 -7.93
N ALA A 165 -3.48 -0.05 -6.87
CA ALA A 165 -4.35 0.62 -5.88
C ALA A 165 -3.50 1.38 -4.84
N PHE A 166 -2.75 2.38 -5.27
CA PHE A 166 -1.79 3.05 -4.41
C PHE A 166 -2.42 4.03 -3.40
N CYS A 167 -3.60 4.58 -3.69
CA CYS A 167 -4.32 5.43 -2.73
C CYS A 167 -4.73 4.64 -1.49
N ASP A 168 -5.26 3.42 -1.69
CA ASP A 168 -5.60 2.50 -0.60
C ASP A 168 -4.36 2.13 0.23
N ILE A 169 -3.26 1.79 -0.43
CA ILE A 169 -2.02 1.38 0.24
C ILE A 169 -1.39 2.53 1.01
N LEU A 170 -1.34 3.73 0.45
CA LEU A 170 -0.88 4.93 1.16
C LEU A 170 -1.76 5.24 2.37
N GLY A 171 -3.09 5.19 2.21
CA GLY A 171 -4.03 5.38 3.31
C GLY A 171 -3.80 4.38 4.43
N GLY A 172 -3.68 3.09 4.11
CA GLY A 172 -3.41 2.03 5.09
C GLY A 172 -2.06 2.18 5.80
N ALA A 173 -1.02 2.63 5.09
CA ALA A 173 0.28 2.93 5.69
C ALA A 173 0.23 4.13 6.64
N HIS A 174 -0.51 5.19 6.30
CA HIS A 174 -0.69 6.35 7.19
C HIS A 174 -1.58 5.99 8.39
N LEU A 175 -2.61 5.14 8.24
CA LEU A 175 -3.37 4.61 9.37
C LEU A 175 -2.45 3.87 10.34
N TYR A 176 -1.59 2.98 9.85
CA TYR A 176 -0.60 2.28 10.67
C TYR A 176 0.31 3.28 11.40
N ALA A 177 0.86 4.27 10.70
CA ALA A 177 1.72 5.29 11.31
C ALA A 177 0.97 6.12 12.37
N GLY A 178 -0.29 6.50 12.10
CA GLY A 178 -1.15 7.20 13.05
C GLY A 178 -1.41 6.38 14.31
N ILE A 179 -1.75 5.09 14.17
CA ILE A 179 -1.97 4.17 15.29
C ILE A 179 -0.71 4.05 16.15
N VAL A 180 0.46 3.81 15.54
CA VAL A 180 1.71 3.68 16.29
C VAL A 180 2.06 4.99 17.01
N SER A 181 1.82 6.14 16.39
CA SER A 181 2.01 7.46 17.04
C SER A 181 1.08 7.66 18.23
N ALA A 182 -0.18 7.26 18.10
CA ALA A 182 -1.17 7.33 19.17
C ALA A 182 -0.87 6.34 20.32
N LEU A 183 -0.35 5.15 20.00
CA LEU A 183 0.13 4.20 21.02
C LEU A 183 1.27 4.82 21.84
N TYR A 184 2.23 5.46 21.20
CA TYR A 184 3.31 6.17 21.90
C TYR A 184 2.79 7.33 22.78
N GLN A 185 1.85 8.13 22.25
CA GLN A 185 1.19 9.18 23.03
C GLN A 185 0.43 8.60 24.24
N ARG A 186 -0.26 7.48 24.07
CA ARG A 186 -1.01 6.79 25.11
C ARG A 186 -0.13 6.36 26.28
N GLU A 187 1.09 5.90 26.02
CA GLU A 187 2.04 5.56 27.08
C GLU A 187 2.43 6.76 27.95
N GLN A 188 2.41 7.96 27.40
CA GLN A 188 2.72 9.20 28.13
C GLN A 188 1.51 9.80 28.85
N THR A 189 0.33 9.70 28.25
CA THR A 189 -0.88 10.40 28.69
C THR A 189 -1.87 9.51 29.44
N GLY A 190 -1.76 8.20 29.26
CA GLY A 190 -2.75 7.23 29.73
C GLY A 190 -4.06 7.23 28.94
N LYS A 191 -4.20 8.09 27.91
CA LYS A 191 -5.44 8.27 27.14
C LYS A 191 -5.28 7.77 25.71
N GLY A 192 -6.36 7.23 25.15
CA GLY A 192 -6.48 6.87 23.74
C GLY A 192 -6.58 8.10 22.82
N ALA A 193 -6.84 7.85 21.56
CA ALA A 193 -6.97 8.90 20.54
C ALA A 193 -7.99 8.50 19.45
N VAL A 194 -8.58 9.48 18.80
CA VAL A 194 -9.33 9.31 17.56
C VAL A 194 -8.45 9.76 16.41
N ILE A 195 -8.24 8.88 15.44
CA ILE A 195 -7.40 9.09 14.26
C ILE A 195 -8.32 9.13 13.05
N ASP A 196 -8.21 10.16 12.26
CA ASP A 196 -8.90 10.36 11.00
C ASP A 196 -7.88 10.45 9.87
N ILE A 197 -7.95 9.54 8.91
CA ILE A 197 -7.07 9.51 7.74
C ILE A 197 -7.90 9.63 6.46
N SER A 198 -7.56 10.65 5.66
CA SER A 198 -8.07 10.86 4.31
C SER A 198 -7.10 10.25 3.29
N MET A 199 -7.58 9.34 2.45
CA MET A 199 -6.76 8.82 1.35
C MET A 199 -6.34 9.94 0.39
N GLN A 200 -7.19 10.95 0.15
CA GLN A 200 -6.86 12.09 -0.69
C GLN A 200 -5.65 12.85 -0.13
N ASP A 201 -5.63 13.10 1.17
CA ASP A 201 -4.51 13.81 1.82
C ASP A 201 -3.22 13.01 1.75
N CYS A 202 -3.31 11.67 1.91
CA CYS A 202 -2.16 10.78 1.79
C CYS A 202 -1.53 10.80 0.40
N VAL A 203 -2.32 11.05 -0.64
CA VAL A 203 -1.86 11.08 -2.03
C VAL A 203 -1.24 12.43 -2.39
N PHE A 204 -1.71 13.53 -1.82
CA PHE A 204 -1.28 14.90 -2.17
C PHE A 204 0.25 15.08 -2.20
N PRO A 205 1.05 14.60 -1.24
CA PRO A 205 2.51 14.74 -1.26
C PRO A 205 3.19 14.08 -2.46
N THR A 206 2.57 13.09 -3.10
CA THR A 206 3.13 12.41 -4.28
C THR A 206 3.24 13.34 -5.49
N LEU A 207 2.50 14.45 -5.49
CA LEU A 207 2.51 15.47 -6.55
C LEU A 207 3.59 16.53 -6.38
N ALA A 208 4.52 16.39 -5.43
CA ALA A 208 5.48 17.45 -5.09
C ALA A 208 6.23 18.03 -6.29
N THR A 209 6.70 17.18 -7.23
CA THR A 209 7.41 17.63 -8.44
C THR A 209 6.48 18.39 -9.40
N GLN A 210 5.28 17.87 -9.62
CA GLN A 210 4.29 18.48 -10.51
C GLN A 210 3.76 19.79 -9.96
N LEU A 211 3.56 19.88 -8.65
CA LEU A 211 3.20 21.13 -7.96
C LEU A 211 4.33 22.16 -8.07
N GLY A 212 5.59 21.74 -7.94
CA GLY A 212 6.75 22.62 -8.18
C GLY A 212 6.71 23.22 -9.59
N THR A 213 6.45 22.37 -10.60
CA THR A 213 6.33 22.81 -11.99
C THR A 213 5.10 23.73 -12.19
N TYR A 214 3.95 23.38 -11.59
CA TYR A 214 2.74 24.20 -11.64
C TYR A 214 2.99 25.63 -11.09
N PHE A 215 3.60 25.74 -9.91
CA PHE A 215 3.91 27.04 -9.32
C PHE A 215 4.94 27.84 -10.11
N GLN A 216 5.89 27.16 -10.77
CA GLN A 216 6.88 27.81 -11.62
C GLN A 216 6.28 28.34 -12.92
N LEU A 217 5.36 27.60 -13.55
CA LEU A 217 4.72 27.96 -14.81
C LEU A 217 3.52 28.88 -14.62
N GLY A 218 2.85 28.83 -13.47
CA GLY A 218 1.58 29.51 -13.22
C GLY A 218 0.36 28.89 -13.90
N HIS A 219 0.50 27.71 -14.49
CA HIS A 219 -0.58 26.95 -15.13
C HIS A 219 -0.33 25.44 -15.05
N GLN A 220 -1.35 24.64 -15.37
CA GLN A 220 -1.27 23.17 -15.39
C GLN A 220 -0.15 22.71 -16.33
N PRO A 221 0.84 21.92 -15.84
CA PRO A 221 1.86 21.33 -16.69
C PRO A 221 1.26 20.27 -17.63
N THR A 222 1.80 20.18 -18.82
CA THR A 222 1.46 19.12 -19.79
C THR A 222 1.93 17.78 -19.26
N ARG A 223 1.15 16.71 -19.50
CA ARG A 223 1.59 15.35 -19.22
C ARG A 223 2.80 15.00 -20.09
N THR A 224 3.77 14.32 -19.51
CA THR A 224 5.08 14.07 -20.14
C THR A 224 5.33 12.60 -20.46
N GLY A 225 4.32 11.74 -20.30
CA GLY A 225 4.49 10.30 -20.42
C GLY A 225 5.49 9.78 -19.39
N ASN A 226 6.54 9.15 -19.89
CA ASN A 226 7.62 8.60 -19.06
C ASN A 226 8.78 9.59 -18.81
N ARG A 227 8.75 10.78 -19.41
CA ARG A 227 9.78 11.80 -19.22
C ARG A 227 9.64 12.52 -17.88
N HIS A 228 10.72 13.09 -17.41
CA HIS A 228 10.72 13.92 -16.18
C HIS A 228 9.68 15.04 -16.28
N SER A 229 8.80 15.17 -15.30
CA SER A 229 7.67 16.11 -15.33
C SER A 229 8.07 17.58 -15.50
N GLY A 230 9.24 17.96 -15.02
CA GLY A 230 9.81 19.32 -15.23
C GLY A 230 10.62 19.45 -16.52
N MET A 231 10.69 18.43 -17.37
CA MET A 231 11.49 18.39 -18.62
C MET A 231 12.93 18.86 -18.46
N ALA A 232 13.51 18.66 -17.27
CA ALA A 232 14.84 19.19 -16.90
C ALA A 232 15.97 18.15 -17.01
N LEU A 233 15.64 16.90 -17.26
CA LEU A 233 16.58 15.77 -17.29
C LEU A 233 16.40 14.94 -18.56
N ALA A 234 17.52 14.61 -19.20
CA ALA A 234 17.60 13.63 -20.28
C ALA A 234 18.98 12.93 -20.25
N PRO A 235 19.03 11.59 -20.48
CA PRO A 235 17.86 10.70 -20.52
C PRO A 235 17.16 10.59 -19.17
N TYR A 236 15.85 10.57 -19.20
CA TYR A 236 14.92 10.18 -18.14
C TYR A 236 13.68 9.65 -18.86
N ASN A 237 13.64 8.36 -19.14
CA ASN A 237 12.56 7.79 -19.95
C ASN A 237 12.51 6.25 -19.78
N VAL A 238 11.52 5.65 -20.43
CA VAL A 238 11.40 4.22 -20.64
C VAL A 238 11.72 3.93 -22.11
N TYR A 239 12.69 3.07 -22.35
CA TYR A 239 13.21 2.74 -23.69
C TYR A 239 12.89 1.30 -24.06
N GLN A 240 12.64 1.05 -25.33
CA GLN A 240 12.41 -0.31 -25.82
C GLN A 240 13.72 -1.10 -25.91
N ALA A 241 13.70 -2.33 -25.40
CA ALA A 241 14.70 -3.36 -25.58
C ALA A 241 14.20 -4.45 -26.55
N LYS A 242 15.01 -5.47 -26.86
CA LYS A 242 14.59 -6.60 -27.71
C LYS A 242 13.39 -7.36 -27.17
N ASP A 243 13.30 -7.49 -25.84
CA ASP A 243 12.36 -8.35 -25.12
C ASP A 243 11.46 -7.59 -24.13
N GLY A 244 11.30 -6.30 -24.31
CA GLY A 244 10.47 -5.46 -23.46
C GLY A 244 11.01 -4.05 -23.32
N HIS A 245 11.00 -3.50 -22.08
CA HIS A 245 11.39 -2.11 -21.85
C HIS A 245 12.31 -2.00 -20.63
N VAL A 246 13.13 -0.93 -20.61
CA VAL A 246 13.97 -0.53 -19.49
C VAL A 246 13.73 0.93 -19.14
N ALA A 247 13.65 1.24 -17.86
CA ALA A 247 13.64 2.62 -17.35
C ALA A 247 15.08 3.07 -17.08
N MET A 248 15.46 4.27 -17.53
CA MET A 248 16.80 4.80 -17.36
C MET A 248 16.79 6.29 -17.03
N ILE A 249 17.72 6.69 -16.15
CA ILE A 249 17.92 8.10 -15.78
C ILE A 249 19.40 8.46 -15.69
N CYS A 250 19.76 9.61 -16.25
CA CYS A 250 21.03 10.28 -16.00
C CYS A 250 20.82 11.51 -15.12
N PHE A 251 20.83 11.31 -13.80
CA PHE A 251 20.63 12.39 -12.81
C PHE A 251 21.87 13.29 -12.66
N ARG A 252 23.08 12.73 -12.83
CA ARG A 252 24.36 13.45 -12.75
C ARG A 252 25.09 13.40 -14.09
N GLY A 253 26.02 14.36 -14.32
CA GLY A 253 26.83 14.39 -15.53
C GLY A 253 27.63 13.11 -15.77
N GLU A 254 28.18 12.50 -14.70
CA GLU A 254 28.92 11.25 -14.76
C GLU A 254 28.10 10.06 -15.26
N HIS A 255 26.77 10.03 -15.02
CA HIS A 255 25.92 8.98 -15.54
C HIS A 255 25.82 9.05 -17.07
N TRP A 256 25.81 10.26 -17.65
CA TRP A 256 25.86 10.44 -19.09
C TRP A 256 27.19 9.96 -19.67
N LEU A 257 28.32 10.29 -19.04
CA LEU A 257 29.62 9.84 -19.51
C LEU A 257 29.73 8.32 -19.54
N ARG A 258 29.22 7.65 -18.50
CA ARG A 258 29.19 6.18 -18.41
C ARG A 258 28.23 5.57 -19.45
N LEU A 259 27.13 6.21 -19.72
CA LEU A 259 26.18 5.78 -20.75
C LEU A 259 26.81 5.90 -22.16
N CYS A 260 27.54 6.99 -22.43
CA CYS A 260 28.28 7.13 -23.68
C CYS A 260 29.30 6.00 -23.85
N ASP A 261 30.03 5.62 -22.78
CA ASP A 261 30.94 4.48 -22.83
C ASP A 261 30.22 3.17 -23.10
N ALA A 262 29.08 2.92 -22.42
CA ALA A 262 28.27 1.72 -22.61
C ALA A 262 27.69 1.61 -24.02
N MET A 263 27.35 2.74 -24.62
CA MET A 263 26.91 2.81 -26.02
C MET A 263 28.03 2.72 -27.05
N GLU A 264 29.32 2.72 -26.60
CA GLU A 264 30.50 2.82 -27.44
C GLU A 264 30.53 4.10 -28.31
N ARG A 265 30.01 5.21 -27.76
CA ARG A 265 29.86 6.51 -28.41
C ARG A 265 30.59 7.62 -27.63
N PRO A 266 31.95 7.54 -27.48
CA PRO A 266 32.68 8.48 -26.64
C PRO A 266 32.64 9.93 -27.18
N GLU A 267 32.40 10.14 -28.47
CA GLU A 267 32.24 11.47 -29.07
C GLU A 267 31.05 12.26 -28.48
N LEU A 268 30.00 11.57 -28.01
CA LEU A 268 28.83 12.22 -27.39
C LEU A 268 29.18 12.91 -26.08
N LYS A 269 30.30 12.56 -25.43
CA LYS A 269 30.72 13.17 -24.16
C LYS A 269 31.07 14.65 -24.31
N THR A 270 31.59 15.03 -25.47
CA THR A 270 32.06 16.38 -25.77
C THR A 270 31.18 17.12 -26.76
N ASP A 271 30.16 16.47 -27.33
CA ASP A 271 29.19 17.11 -28.20
C ASP A 271 28.41 18.21 -27.42
N GLU A 272 28.48 19.43 -27.94
CA GLU A 272 27.89 20.61 -27.29
C GLU A 272 26.38 20.46 -27.06
N ARG A 273 25.69 19.63 -27.86
CA ARG A 273 24.27 19.34 -27.73
C ARG A 273 23.97 18.49 -26.49
N PHE A 274 24.95 17.70 -25.99
CA PHE A 274 24.73 16.65 -24.98
C PHE A 274 25.64 16.73 -23.76
N ALA A 275 26.73 17.48 -23.81
CA ALA A 275 27.76 17.50 -22.78
C ALA A 275 27.20 17.93 -21.40
N ARG A 276 26.31 18.90 -21.33
CA ARG A 276 25.74 19.38 -20.08
C ARG A 276 24.28 18.94 -19.94
N THR A 277 23.81 18.73 -18.71
CA THR A 277 22.44 18.30 -18.41
C THR A 277 21.39 19.21 -19.06
N LYS A 278 21.58 20.53 -19.01
CA LYS A 278 20.65 21.50 -19.60
C LYS A 278 20.59 21.40 -21.13
N ASP A 279 21.70 21.04 -21.77
CA ASP A 279 21.76 20.93 -23.23
C ASP A 279 21.08 19.64 -23.67
N ARG A 280 21.29 18.53 -22.94
CA ARG A 280 20.54 17.28 -23.15
C ARG A 280 19.03 17.47 -22.95
N ALA A 281 18.61 18.23 -21.93
CA ALA A 281 17.20 18.53 -21.71
C ALA A 281 16.57 19.33 -22.86
N ARG A 282 17.32 20.21 -23.53
CA ARG A 282 16.87 20.94 -24.72
C ARG A 282 16.79 20.04 -25.97
N ASN A 283 17.68 19.07 -26.07
CA ASN A 283 17.77 18.14 -27.19
C ASN A 283 17.25 16.74 -26.81
N MET A 284 16.24 16.69 -25.96
CA MET A 284 15.71 15.48 -25.34
C MET A 284 15.30 14.42 -26.36
N ASP A 285 14.66 14.82 -27.45
CA ASP A 285 14.22 13.89 -28.52
C ASP A 285 15.41 13.20 -29.20
N GLU A 286 16.50 13.93 -29.43
CA GLU A 286 17.72 13.35 -30.00
C GLU A 286 18.41 12.42 -28.99
N VAL A 287 18.45 12.80 -27.71
CA VAL A 287 19.00 11.96 -26.64
C VAL A 287 18.20 10.66 -26.52
N ASP A 288 16.87 10.74 -26.49
CA ASP A 288 16.01 9.57 -26.42
C ASP A 288 16.20 8.65 -27.64
N ALA A 289 16.29 9.22 -28.84
CA ALA A 289 16.53 8.44 -30.06
C ALA A 289 17.90 7.72 -30.04
N LEU A 290 18.96 8.37 -29.55
CA LEU A 290 20.29 7.76 -29.41
C LEU A 290 20.28 6.59 -28.41
N VAL A 291 19.65 6.79 -27.25
CA VAL A 291 19.55 5.76 -26.21
C VAL A 291 18.69 4.60 -26.70
N GLU A 292 17.55 4.88 -27.33
CA GLU A 292 16.65 3.82 -27.80
C GLU A 292 17.27 3.01 -28.95
N ALA A 293 18.03 3.64 -29.85
CA ALA A 293 18.77 2.93 -30.90
C ALA A 293 19.74 1.89 -30.29
N TRP A 294 20.38 2.20 -29.18
CA TRP A 294 21.25 1.28 -28.44
C TRP A 294 20.46 0.20 -27.68
N THR A 295 19.44 0.58 -26.90
CA THR A 295 18.68 -0.38 -26.08
C THR A 295 17.95 -1.41 -26.93
N ARG A 296 17.47 -1.06 -28.13
CA ARG A 296 16.85 -1.98 -29.09
C ARG A 296 17.80 -3.10 -29.58
N THR A 297 19.10 -2.93 -29.43
CA THR A 297 20.10 -3.95 -29.81
C THR A 297 20.36 -5.00 -28.74
N LEU A 298 19.79 -4.84 -27.54
CA LEU A 298 20.07 -5.66 -26.36
C LEU A 298 18.78 -6.12 -25.68
N THR A 299 18.88 -7.20 -24.92
CA THR A 299 17.79 -7.64 -24.01
C THR A 299 17.78 -6.79 -22.73
N LYS A 300 16.63 -6.80 -22.03
CA LYS A 300 16.50 -6.15 -20.71
C LYS A 300 17.61 -6.58 -19.74
N ALA A 301 17.92 -7.87 -19.71
CA ALA A 301 18.93 -8.44 -18.82
C ALA A 301 20.34 -7.96 -19.18
N GLU A 302 20.69 -7.91 -20.47
CA GLU A 302 22.00 -7.39 -20.94
C GLU A 302 22.15 -5.90 -20.57
N ILE A 303 21.12 -5.09 -20.86
CA ILE A 303 21.15 -3.64 -20.51
C ILE A 303 21.31 -3.46 -19.01
N PHE A 304 20.56 -4.22 -18.20
CA PHE A 304 20.62 -4.13 -16.75
C PHE A 304 22.01 -4.51 -16.22
N ALA A 305 22.61 -5.60 -16.71
CA ALA A 305 23.96 -6.02 -16.32
C ALA A 305 25.02 -4.96 -16.67
N ILE A 306 24.96 -4.41 -17.87
CA ILE A 306 25.84 -3.30 -18.30
C ILE A 306 25.66 -2.09 -17.39
N ALA A 307 24.42 -1.68 -17.15
CA ALA A 307 24.09 -0.53 -16.33
C ALA A 307 24.61 -0.68 -14.88
N GLN A 308 24.40 -1.84 -14.26
CA GLN A 308 24.87 -2.09 -12.90
C GLN A 308 26.41 -2.09 -12.84
N SER A 309 27.11 -2.74 -13.78
CA SER A 309 28.56 -2.76 -13.81
C SER A 309 29.18 -1.38 -14.03
N ALA A 310 28.53 -0.54 -14.82
CA ALA A 310 28.96 0.85 -15.09
C ALA A 310 28.49 1.85 -14.02
N GLY A 311 27.69 1.43 -13.03
CA GLY A 311 27.13 2.34 -12.02
C GLY A 311 26.14 3.36 -12.61
N MET A 312 25.31 2.93 -13.56
CA MET A 312 24.22 3.71 -14.14
C MET A 312 22.90 3.37 -13.44
N ILE A 313 21.96 4.31 -13.44
CA ILE A 313 20.63 4.12 -12.89
C ILE A 313 19.72 3.61 -14.00
N CYS A 314 19.48 2.32 -14.00
CA CYS A 314 18.62 1.63 -14.97
C CYS A 314 17.98 0.41 -14.32
N ALA A 315 16.74 0.09 -14.73
CA ALA A 315 16.05 -1.11 -14.33
C ALA A 315 15.14 -1.65 -15.45
N PRO A 316 14.98 -2.97 -15.57
CA PRO A 316 13.99 -3.55 -16.48
C PRO A 316 12.57 -3.24 -16.01
N VAL A 317 11.65 -3.02 -16.93
CA VAL A 317 10.21 -3.05 -16.63
C VAL A 317 9.82 -4.53 -16.47
N GLN A 318 9.56 -4.93 -15.24
CA GLN A 318 9.22 -6.31 -14.88
C GLN A 318 7.75 -6.61 -15.12
N THR A 319 7.46 -7.83 -15.55
CA THR A 319 6.10 -8.40 -15.55
C THR A 319 5.71 -8.86 -14.14
N LEU A 320 4.44 -9.19 -13.92
CA LEU A 320 4.02 -9.77 -12.63
C LEU A 320 4.70 -11.13 -12.37
N GLU A 321 4.97 -11.90 -13.42
CA GLU A 321 5.72 -13.16 -13.32
C GLU A 321 7.17 -12.91 -12.86
N ASP A 322 7.84 -11.90 -13.41
CA ASP A 322 9.18 -11.49 -12.98
C ASP A 322 9.16 -11.06 -11.50
N VAL A 323 8.16 -10.26 -11.08
CA VAL A 323 8.06 -9.72 -9.71
C VAL A 323 7.83 -10.82 -8.67
N VAL A 324 6.96 -11.81 -8.92
CA VAL A 324 6.70 -12.87 -7.94
C VAL A 324 7.89 -13.84 -7.79
N ASN A 325 8.82 -13.83 -8.74
CA ASN A 325 10.06 -14.60 -8.73
C ASN A 325 11.31 -13.72 -8.53
N ASP A 326 11.14 -12.44 -8.19
CA ASP A 326 12.24 -11.51 -8.03
C ASP A 326 13.21 -11.95 -6.91
N PRO A 327 14.51 -12.15 -7.23
CA PRO A 327 15.48 -12.69 -6.28
C PRO A 327 15.72 -11.78 -5.08
N GLN A 328 15.54 -10.46 -5.24
CA GLN A 328 15.70 -9.50 -4.15
C GLN A 328 14.53 -9.60 -3.17
N LEU A 329 13.28 -9.69 -3.66
CA LEU A 329 12.09 -9.83 -2.81
C LEU A 329 12.08 -11.16 -2.06
N LEU A 330 12.49 -12.25 -2.73
CA LEU A 330 12.62 -13.57 -2.13
C LEU A 330 13.76 -13.60 -1.09
N ALA A 331 14.96 -13.12 -1.43
CA ALA A 331 16.11 -13.09 -0.52
C ALA A 331 15.85 -12.18 0.71
N ARG A 332 15.11 -11.12 0.55
CA ARG A 332 14.66 -10.27 1.67
C ARG A 332 13.54 -10.91 2.50
N GLY A 333 12.97 -12.01 2.06
CA GLY A 333 11.82 -12.65 2.70
C GLY A 333 10.55 -11.79 2.66
N THR A 334 10.45 -10.83 1.73
CA THR A 334 9.23 -10.07 1.49
C THR A 334 8.19 -10.95 0.82
N LEU A 335 8.65 -11.83 -0.05
CA LEU A 335 7.86 -12.89 -0.67
C LEU A 335 8.42 -14.26 -0.26
N ALA A 336 7.52 -15.22 -0.07
CA ALA A 336 7.86 -16.61 0.13
C ALA A 336 6.81 -17.50 -0.54
N TRP A 337 7.26 -18.53 -1.25
CA TRP A 337 6.37 -19.58 -1.75
C TRP A 337 6.20 -20.66 -0.69
N ALA A 338 4.96 -21.07 -0.42
CA ALA A 338 4.64 -22.15 0.49
C ALA A 338 3.37 -22.87 0.03
N GLU A 339 3.28 -24.15 0.33
CA GLU A 339 2.04 -24.90 0.15
C GLU A 339 0.97 -24.36 1.13
N ASP A 340 -0.22 -24.10 0.65
CA ASP A 340 -1.34 -23.68 1.48
C ASP A 340 -2.22 -24.87 1.91
N LYS A 341 -3.18 -24.62 2.80
CA LYS A 341 -4.08 -25.67 3.32
C LYS A 341 -4.97 -26.34 2.27
N TRP A 342 -4.96 -25.86 1.03
CA TRP A 342 -5.66 -26.46 -0.11
C TRP A 342 -4.74 -27.31 -1.00
N GLY A 343 -3.44 -27.46 -0.60
CA GLY A 343 -2.44 -28.25 -1.35
C GLY A 343 -1.87 -27.52 -2.57
N GLU A 344 -2.02 -26.20 -2.66
CA GLU A 344 -1.51 -25.40 -3.77
C GLU A 344 -0.33 -24.53 -3.35
N GLN A 345 0.63 -24.34 -4.25
CA GLN A 345 1.68 -23.34 -4.05
C GLN A 345 1.07 -21.95 -4.00
N SER A 346 1.29 -21.24 -2.91
CA SER A 346 0.72 -19.93 -2.62
C SER A 346 1.83 -18.96 -2.23
N LEU A 347 1.78 -17.78 -2.83
CA LEU A 347 2.69 -16.71 -2.50
C LEU A 347 2.27 -16.09 -1.16
N LYS A 348 3.18 -16.06 -0.20
CA LYS A 348 3.03 -15.38 1.10
C LYS A 348 3.73 -14.04 1.02
N PHE A 349 3.04 -12.99 1.47
CA PHE A 349 3.56 -11.62 1.53
C PHE A 349 3.85 -11.26 2.98
N HIS A 350 5.05 -10.79 3.26
CA HIS A 350 5.47 -10.26 4.56
C HIS A 350 5.65 -8.74 4.53
N THR A 351 5.50 -8.12 5.69
CA THR A 351 5.71 -6.66 5.83
C THR A 351 7.05 -6.21 5.25
N PRO A 352 7.12 -5.04 4.59
CA PRO A 352 8.39 -4.45 4.18
C PRO A 352 9.23 -3.91 5.36
N ILE A 353 8.61 -3.77 6.54
CA ILE A 353 9.27 -3.26 7.76
C ILE A 353 10.07 -4.40 8.39
N ARG A 354 11.38 -4.20 8.56
CA ARG A 354 12.30 -5.17 9.15
C ARG A 354 12.96 -4.59 10.38
N PHE A 355 12.86 -5.28 11.50
CA PHE A 355 13.61 -4.95 12.72
C PHE A 355 14.83 -5.86 12.82
N LYS A 356 16.03 -5.27 12.75
CA LYS A 356 17.27 -6.06 12.83
C LYS A 356 17.35 -6.76 14.19
N GLY A 357 17.53 -8.08 14.14
CA GLY A 357 17.59 -8.90 15.37
C GLY A 357 16.22 -9.40 15.87
N MET A 358 15.13 -9.07 15.19
CA MET A 358 13.80 -9.60 15.48
C MET A 358 13.33 -10.52 14.36
N GLN A 359 12.62 -11.57 14.72
CA GLN A 359 11.99 -12.45 13.73
C GLN A 359 10.67 -11.84 13.26
N THR A 360 10.48 -11.76 11.96
CA THR A 360 9.17 -11.35 11.39
C THR A 360 8.16 -12.48 11.62
N PRO A 361 6.95 -12.18 12.13
CA PRO A 361 5.90 -13.19 12.26
C PRO A 361 5.59 -13.88 10.92
N GLY A 362 5.29 -15.15 10.97
CA GLY A 362 4.87 -15.92 9.80
C GLY A 362 3.53 -15.45 9.25
N VAL A 363 3.23 -15.81 8.01
CA VAL A 363 1.92 -15.59 7.40
C VAL A 363 1.21 -16.94 7.27
N PRO A 364 0.31 -17.28 8.20
CA PRO A 364 -0.45 -18.54 8.17
C PRO A 364 -1.43 -18.56 6.99
N ASP A 365 -2.10 -19.68 6.81
CA ASP A 365 -3.20 -19.75 5.86
C ASP A 365 -4.40 -18.95 6.34
N MET A 366 -5.16 -18.42 5.38
CA MET A 366 -6.34 -17.64 5.66
C MET A 366 -7.40 -18.45 6.42
N PRO A 367 -7.84 -18.00 7.61
CA PRO A 367 -8.92 -18.67 8.34
C PRO A 367 -10.24 -18.61 7.57
N SER A 368 -11.09 -19.60 7.85
CA SER A 368 -12.50 -19.58 7.38
C SER A 368 -13.26 -18.43 8.04
N LEU A 369 -14.40 -18.05 7.46
CA LEU A 369 -15.28 -17.04 8.02
C LEU A 369 -15.72 -17.45 9.43
N GLY A 370 -15.51 -16.57 10.42
CA GLY A 370 -15.88 -16.80 11.81
C GLY A 370 -15.12 -17.93 12.52
N ALA A 371 -13.98 -18.37 11.95
CA ALA A 371 -13.22 -19.51 12.49
C ALA A 371 -12.79 -19.35 13.95
N HIS A 372 -12.65 -18.13 14.42
CA HIS A 372 -12.22 -17.82 15.79
C HIS A 372 -13.34 -17.25 16.67
N SER A 373 -14.60 -17.23 16.20
CA SER A 373 -15.70 -16.61 16.97
C SER A 373 -15.83 -17.25 18.36
N GLU A 374 -15.85 -18.59 18.43
CA GLU A 374 -16.01 -19.30 19.70
C GLU A 374 -14.83 -19.06 20.64
N SER A 375 -13.58 -19.22 20.17
CA SER A 375 -12.40 -19.07 21.01
C SER A 375 -12.21 -17.62 21.49
N VAL A 376 -12.42 -16.64 20.61
CA VAL A 376 -12.31 -15.22 20.97
C VAL A 376 -13.41 -14.80 21.95
N LEU A 377 -14.66 -15.18 21.71
CA LEU A 377 -15.77 -14.79 22.59
C LEU A 377 -15.72 -15.50 23.94
N LEU A 378 -15.29 -16.76 23.99
CA LEU A 378 -15.01 -17.43 25.25
C LEU A 378 -13.92 -16.73 26.04
N GLU A 379 -12.79 -16.40 25.39
CA GLU A 379 -11.65 -15.78 26.06
C GLU A 379 -11.97 -14.38 26.59
N PHE A 380 -12.59 -13.53 25.77
CA PHE A 380 -12.84 -12.13 26.11
C PHE A 380 -14.10 -11.92 26.94
N LEU A 381 -15.16 -12.72 26.73
CA LEU A 381 -16.48 -12.49 27.32
C LEU A 381 -16.97 -13.66 28.17
N GLY A 382 -16.24 -14.79 28.19
CA GLY A 382 -16.66 -15.99 28.92
C GLY A 382 -17.86 -16.70 28.29
N MET A 383 -18.22 -16.40 27.04
CA MET A 383 -19.35 -16.98 26.33
C MET A 383 -19.05 -18.44 25.97
N ASP A 384 -20.01 -19.33 26.25
CA ASP A 384 -19.89 -20.72 25.81
C ASP A 384 -20.36 -20.93 24.34
N ALA A 385 -20.17 -22.16 23.83
CA ALA A 385 -20.50 -22.48 22.44
C ALA A 385 -21.99 -22.28 22.10
N ASP A 386 -22.90 -22.52 23.08
CA ASP A 386 -24.34 -22.38 22.88
C ASP A 386 -24.75 -20.89 22.83
N GLU A 387 -24.07 -20.05 23.59
CA GLU A 387 -24.24 -18.59 23.56
C GLU A 387 -23.74 -18.01 22.24
N VAL A 388 -22.57 -18.45 21.78
CA VAL A 388 -22.01 -18.04 20.48
C VAL A 388 -22.90 -18.49 19.32
N ALA A 389 -23.48 -19.70 19.40
CA ALA A 389 -24.38 -20.22 18.36
C ALA A 389 -25.68 -19.39 18.24
N ARG A 390 -26.16 -18.80 19.32
CA ARG A 390 -27.33 -17.91 19.32
C ARG A 390 -27.10 -16.55 18.68
N LEU A 391 -25.86 -16.12 18.56
CA LEU A 391 -25.46 -14.85 17.94
C LEU A 391 -25.19 -14.96 16.42
N ARG A 392 -25.20 -16.16 15.87
CA ARG A 392 -25.03 -16.46 14.45
C ARG A 392 -26.39 -16.48 13.73
#